data_b4b1d784a53f03d89141e991f1c9a819
#
_entry.id   b4b1d784a53f03d89141e991f1c9a819
#
_cell.length_a   1.000
_cell.length_b   1.000
_cell.length_c   1.000
_cell.angle_alpha   90.00
_cell.angle_beta   90.00
_cell.angle_gamma   90.00
#
_symmetry.space_group_name_H-M   'P 1'
#
loop_
_entity.id
_entity.type
_entity.pdbx_description
1 polymer ?
#
loop_
_entity_poly.entity_id
_entity_poly.type
_entity_poly.pdbx_seq_one_letter_code
_entity_poly.pdbx_strand_id
1 'polypeptide(L)'
;EATMMRFHPQTQYVKKMIKDKKIGNVHYISAIFSITNLNYNDIRYTYSQGGGALYDLGSYCTSFARGVLGKEPIKVFANQGITKGKGKVDQIFSGFLEFKNNIEMQFHCSMRSFPHENVTIIGDKGVLSLDLPYCNLPGETGKVDFISESKIKKIDKTAFGDSMRKNFSNISFDEDAYDYQVESVVSTIIDNKKQNLSLEDSKKNIKTILALIKSSKTNRIVKL
;
A
#
# COMPACT_ATOMS: atom_id res chain seq x y z
N GLU A 1 2.37 4.72 14.43
CA GLU A 1 2.99 4.42 13.14
C GLU A 1 3.51 5.69 12.48
N ALA A 2 4.74 5.63 11.99
CA ALA A 2 5.37 6.72 11.24
C ALA A 2 5.40 6.36 9.73
N THR A 3 4.23 6.16 9.15
CA THR A 3 4.07 5.81 7.73
C THR A 3 4.01 7.09 6.88
N MET A 4 5.19 7.65 6.56
CA MET A 4 5.35 8.94 5.88
C MET A 4 4.57 9.02 4.56
N MET A 5 4.44 7.95 3.80
CA MET A 5 3.68 7.93 2.54
C MET A 5 2.22 8.38 2.70
N ARG A 6 1.64 8.28 3.91
CA ARG A 6 0.27 8.72 4.19
C ARG A 6 0.10 10.24 4.11
N PHE A 7 1.20 10.99 4.22
CA PHE A 7 1.25 12.45 4.17
C PHE A 7 1.63 12.95 2.78
N HIS A 8 2.28 12.11 1.98
CA HIS A 8 2.83 12.46 0.67
C HIS A 8 1.74 12.89 -0.33
N PRO A 9 1.97 13.93 -1.16
CA PRO A 9 1.02 14.42 -2.15
C PRO A 9 0.53 13.36 -3.12
N GLN A 10 1.38 12.41 -3.54
CA GLN A 10 0.99 11.27 -4.38
C GLN A 10 -0.16 10.48 -3.77
N THR A 11 -0.07 10.11 -2.49
CA THR A 11 -1.12 9.35 -1.79
C THR A 11 -2.38 10.19 -1.61
N GLN A 12 -2.25 11.49 -1.30
CA GLN A 12 -3.39 12.40 -1.18
C GLN A 12 -4.10 12.60 -2.52
N TYR A 13 -3.34 12.68 -3.62
CA TYR A 13 -3.90 12.74 -4.97
C TYR A 13 -4.72 11.48 -5.29
N VAL A 14 -4.18 10.29 -5.06
CA VAL A 14 -4.88 9.02 -5.28
C VAL A 14 -6.15 8.93 -4.44
N LYS A 15 -6.07 9.30 -3.16
CA LYS A 15 -7.23 9.36 -2.26
C LYS A 15 -8.33 10.29 -2.80
N LYS A 16 -7.94 11.46 -3.33
CA LYS A 16 -8.86 12.40 -3.97
C LYS A 16 -9.47 11.79 -5.23
N MET A 17 -8.70 11.17 -6.10
CA MET A 17 -9.17 10.51 -7.33
C MET A 17 -10.24 9.44 -7.03
N ILE A 18 -10.03 8.63 -5.99
CA ILE A 18 -10.99 7.61 -5.54
C ILE A 18 -12.25 8.28 -4.97
N LYS A 19 -12.09 9.28 -4.10
CA LYS A 19 -13.22 10.04 -3.52
C LYS A 19 -14.08 10.69 -4.59
N ASP A 20 -13.47 11.30 -5.59
CA ASP A 20 -14.12 12.00 -6.71
C ASP A 20 -14.64 11.03 -7.79
N LYS A 21 -14.55 9.71 -7.55
CA LYS A 21 -15.00 8.66 -8.49
C LYS A 21 -14.38 8.74 -9.88
N LYS A 22 -13.14 9.23 -10.00
CA LYS A 22 -12.44 9.36 -11.29
C LYS A 22 -12.20 8.04 -12.00
N ILE A 23 -12.08 6.95 -11.23
CA ILE A 23 -12.00 5.56 -11.73
C ILE A 23 -13.29 4.77 -11.46
N GLY A 24 -14.39 5.44 -11.09
CA GLY A 24 -15.64 4.80 -10.69
C GLY A 24 -15.56 4.16 -9.29
N ASN A 25 -16.23 3.02 -9.11
CA ASN A 25 -16.14 2.23 -7.89
C ASN A 25 -14.88 1.36 -7.93
N VAL A 26 -14.10 1.39 -6.87
CA VAL A 26 -12.93 0.51 -6.74
C VAL A 26 -13.39 -0.92 -6.52
N HIS A 27 -12.77 -1.86 -7.22
CA HIS A 27 -12.99 -3.30 -7.08
C HIS A 27 -11.76 -4.03 -6.58
N TYR A 28 -10.57 -3.61 -7.02
CA TYR A 28 -9.35 -4.36 -6.75
C TYR A 28 -8.16 -3.45 -6.51
N ILE A 29 -7.28 -3.85 -5.60
CA ILE A 29 -5.98 -3.25 -5.33
C ILE A 29 -4.92 -4.34 -5.37
N SER A 30 -3.86 -4.13 -6.14
CA SER A 30 -2.62 -4.90 -6.08
C SER A 30 -1.52 -4.04 -5.52
N ALA A 31 -0.72 -4.58 -4.59
CA ALA A 31 0.35 -3.84 -3.93
C ALA A 31 1.60 -4.71 -3.78
N ILE A 32 2.75 -4.18 -4.15
CA ILE A 32 4.04 -4.85 -3.98
C ILE A 32 4.99 -3.91 -3.27
N PHE A 33 5.71 -4.45 -2.26
CA PHE A 33 6.83 -3.78 -1.66
C PHE A 33 7.95 -4.80 -1.37
N SER A 34 9.02 -4.72 -2.12
CA SER A 34 10.17 -5.61 -1.93
C SER A 34 11.47 -4.84 -1.87
N ILE A 35 12.36 -5.34 -1.05
CA ILE A 35 13.74 -4.90 -0.91
C ILE A 35 14.67 -6.12 -0.88
N THR A 36 15.94 -5.90 -1.17
CA THR A 36 16.98 -6.90 -0.91
C THR A 36 17.77 -6.49 0.32
N ASN A 37 17.48 -7.11 1.47
CA ASN A 37 18.27 -6.93 2.67
C ASN A 37 18.87 -8.28 3.06
N LEU A 38 20.18 -8.42 2.91
CA LEU A 38 20.93 -9.64 3.25
C LEU A 38 21.75 -9.49 4.53
N ASN A 39 21.61 -8.36 5.24
CA ASN A 39 22.24 -8.16 6.54
C ASN A 39 21.41 -8.83 7.65
N TYR A 40 21.69 -10.08 7.94
CA TYR A 40 20.98 -10.84 8.98
C TYR A 40 21.22 -10.36 10.42
N ASN A 41 22.08 -9.38 10.63
CA ASN A 41 22.27 -8.70 11.92
C ASN A 41 21.35 -7.47 12.09
N ASP A 42 20.61 -7.12 11.04
CA ASP A 42 19.60 -6.05 11.09
C ASP A 42 18.44 -6.43 12.02
N ILE A 43 17.85 -5.43 12.69
CA ILE A 43 16.71 -5.61 13.60
C ILE A 43 15.51 -6.24 12.92
N ARG A 44 15.36 -6.06 11.58
CA ARG A 44 14.32 -6.65 10.74
C ARG A 44 14.34 -8.17 10.74
N TYR A 45 15.45 -8.78 11.15
CA TYR A 45 15.59 -10.22 11.31
C TYR A 45 15.43 -10.70 12.76
N THR A 46 15.08 -9.80 13.71
CA THR A 46 14.94 -10.14 15.12
C THR A 46 13.47 -10.19 15.52
N TYR A 47 12.94 -11.39 15.75
CA TYR A 47 11.53 -11.60 16.12
C TYR A 47 11.10 -10.80 17.36
N SER A 48 11.90 -10.78 18.41
CA SER A 48 11.60 -10.06 19.66
C SER A 48 11.56 -8.53 19.50
N GLN A 49 12.08 -8.00 18.39
CA GLN A 49 12.06 -6.58 18.06
C GLN A 49 11.01 -6.23 16.99
N GLY A 50 10.09 -7.17 16.69
CA GLY A 50 9.06 -6.95 15.69
C GLY A 50 9.58 -7.07 14.24
N GLY A 51 10.66 -7.84 14.02
CA GLY A 51 11.17 -8.09 12.67
C GLY A 51 10.22 -8.91 11.80
N GLY A 52 10.46 -8.89 10.51
CA GLY A 52 9.68 -9.60 9.48
C GLY A 52 9.20 -8.68 8.36
N ALA A 53 9.07 -9.23 7.17
CA ALA A 53 8.63 -8.50 5.98
C ALA A 53 7.22 -7.91 6.14
N LEU A 54 6.34 -8.60 6.86
CA LEU A 54 4.99 -8.09 7.10
C LEU A 54 5.02 -6.83 7.98
N TYR A 55 5.80 -6.82 9.05
CA TYR A 55 5.90 -5.64 9.92
C TYR A 55 6.62 -4.49 9.23
N ASP A 56 7.71 -4.75 8.53
CA ASP A 56 8.55 -3.73 7.91
C ASP A 56 7.93 -3.16 6.62
N LEU A 57 7.45 -4.03 5.73
CA LEU A 57 6.99 -3.66 4.39
C LEU A 57 5.48 -3.84 4.19
N GLY A 58 4.91 -4.94 4.67
CA GLY A 58 3.49 -5.23 4.52
C GLY A 58 2.59 -4.25 5.28
N SER A 59 3.10 -3.64 6.35
CA SER A 59 2.43 -2.58 7.09
C SER A 59 2.15 -1.36 6.21
N TYR A 60 3.05 -1.02 5.30
CA TYR A 60 2.87 0.04 4.30
C TYR A 60 1.76 -0.32 3.31
N CYS A 61 1.77 -1.54 2.76
CA CYS A 61 0.75 -2.01 1.82
C CYS A 61 -0.66 -1.91 2.44
N THR A 62 -0.82 -2.40 3.66
CA THR A 62 -2.12 -2.39 4.37
C THR A 62 -2.54 -0.97 4.76
N SER A 63 -1.62 -0.16 5.28
CA SER A 63 -1.86 1.24 5.65
C SER A 63 -2.26 2.08 4.44
N PHE A 64 -1.60 1.89 3.29
CA PHE A 64 -1.92 2.57 2.04
C PHE A 64 -3.37 2.29 1.63
N ALA A 65 -3.73 1.01 1.46
CA ALA A 65 -5.06 0.63 1.00
C ALA A 65 -6.18 1.13 1.93
N ARG A 66 -6.01 0.96 3.25
CA ARG A 66 -6.94 1.49 4.26
C ARG A 66 -7.08 3.01 4.13
N GLY A 67 -5.96 3.71 3.93
CA GLY A 67 -5.90 5.16 3.84
C GLY A 67 -6.60 5.74 2.61
N VAL A 68 -6.35 5.17 1.44
CA VAL A 68 -6.94 5.67 0.19
C VAL A 68 -8.41 5.28 0.05
N LEU A 69 -8.80 4.12 0.56
CA LEU A 69 -10.20 3.68 0.59
C LEU A 69 -11.02 4.36 1.69
N GLY A 70 -10.38 4.78 2.78
CA GLY A 70 -11.09 5.23 3.99
C GLY A 70 -11.93 4.12 4.62
N LYS A 71 -11.50 2.86 4.50
CA LYS A 71 -12.23 1.65 4.93
C LYS A 71 -11.31 0.68 5.66
N GLU A 72 -11.91 -0.13 6.54
CA GLU A 72 -11.22 -1.24 7.19
C GLU A 72 -11.53 -2.55 6.48
N PRO A 73 -10.57 -3.50 6.40
CA PRO A 73 -10.85 -4.84 5.90
C PRO A 73 -11.79 -5.58 6.86
N ILE A 74 -12.62 -6.45 6.31
CA ILE A 74 -13.57 -7.29 7.05
C ILE A 74 -13.12 -8.75 7.17
N LYS A 75 -12.24 -9.17 6.25
CA LYS A 75 -11.63 -10.51 6.23
C LYS A 75 -10.22 -10.42 5.68
N VAL A 76 -9.36 -11.31 6.15
CA VAL A 76 -8.00 -11.49 5.62
C VAL A 76 -7.67 -12.97 5.45
N PHE A 77 -6.82 -13.26 4.46
CA PHE A 77 -6.13 -14.53 4.29
C PHE A 77 -4.67 -14.26 3.95
N ALA A 78 -3.75 -15.09 4.44
CA ALA A 78 -2.32 -14.84 4.23
C ALA A 78 -1.48 -16.10 4.22
N ASN A 79 -0.33 -16.00 3.54
CA ASN A 79 0.74 -16.98 3.55
C ASN A 79 2.07 -16.28 3.86
N GLN A 80 2.95 -16.98 4.59
CA GLN A 80 4.27 -16.47 4.98
C GLN A 80 5.37 -17.45 4.56
N GLY A 81 6.45 -16.94 3.97
CA GLY A 81 7.70 -17.64 3.76
C GLY A 81 8.65 -17.37 4.91
N ILE A 82 8.81 -18.34 5.81
CA ILE A 82 9.78 -18.27 6.91
C ILE A 82 11.08 -18.86 6.44
N THR A 83 12.19 -18.13 6.62
CA THR A 83 13.50 -18.68 6.34
C THR A 83 14.04 -19.44 7.53
N LYS A 84 14.81 -20.49 7.21
CA LYS A 84 15.66 -21.21 8.16
C LYS A 84 16.85 -20.31 8.53
N GLY A 85 16.74 -19.55 9.63
CA GLY A 85 17.80 -18.65 10.07
C GLY A 85 17.60 -18.12 11.50
N LYS A 86 18.55 -17.34 11.97
CA LYS A 86 18.44 -16.62 13.25
C LYS A 86 17.18 -15.75 13.21
N GLY A 87 16.29 -15.89 14.20
CA GLY A 87 15.17 -14.99 14.41
C GLY A 87 13.80 -15.50 13.97
N LYS A 88 13.68 -16.50 13.11
CA LYS A 88 12.39 -17.10 12.68
C LYS A 88 11.31 -16.07 12.25
N VAL A 89 11.72 -15.03 11.55
CA VAL A 89 10.82 -14.01 10.99
C VAL A 89 10.40 -14.39 9.58
N ASP A 90 9.24 -13.89 9.15
CA ASP A 90 8.84 -13.95 7.76
C ASP A 90 9.76 -13.04 6.92
N GLN A 91 10.32 -13.56 5.85
CA GLN A 91 11.11 -12.78 4.88
C GLN A 91 10.34 -12.51 3.60
N ILE A 92 9.26 -13.26 3.40
CA ILE A 92 8.32 -13.11 2.31
C ILE A 92 6.93 -13.25 2.93
N PHE A 93 6.03 -12.35 2.59
CA PHE A 93 4.66 -12.42 3.05
C PHE A 93 3.70 -11.98 1.94
N SER A 94 2.63 -12.74 1.77
CA SER A 94 1.55 -12.40 0.83
C SER A 94 0.22 -12.43 1.56
N GLY A 95 -0.60 -11.43 1.31
CA GLY A 95 -1.90 -11.30 1.94
C GLY A 95 -3.00 -10.92 0.97
N PHE A 96 -4.20 -11.37 1.31
CA PHE A 96 -5.46 -11.02 0.70
C PHE A 96 -6.35 -10.35 1.76
N LEU A 97 -6.95 -9.22 1.40
CA LEU A 97 -7.88 -8.47 2.24
C LEU A 97 -9.18 -8.24 1.48
N GLU A 98 -10.29 -8.46 2.16
CA GLU A 98 -11.62 -8.11 1.67
C GLU A 98 -12.14 -6.91 2.46
N PHE A 99 -12.62 -5.88 1.77
CA PHE A 99 -13.27 -4.71 2.33
C PHE A 99 -14.77 -4.75 2.04
N LYS A 100 -15.56 -3.92 2.73
CA LYS A 100 -16.98 -3.75 2.38
C LYS A 100 -17.16 -3.33 0.92
N ASN A 101 -18.29 -3.71 0.32
CA ASN A 101 -18.67 -3.45 -1.07
C ASN A 101 -17.83 -4.24 -2.08
N ASN A 102 -17.41 -5.45 -1.71
CA ASN A 102 -16.66 -6.39 -2.57
C ASN A 102 -15.37 -5.76 -3.15
N ILE A 103 -14.68 -4.95 -2.36
CA ILE A 103 -13.35 -4.47 -2.72
C ILE A 103 -12.34 -5.50 -2.22
N GLU A 104 -11.49 -5.95 -3.10
CA GLU A 104 -10.44 -6.93 -2.81
C GLU A 104 -9.07 -6.28 -2.92
N MET A 105 -8.15 -6.72 -2.07
CA MET A 105 -6.74 -6.34 -2.17
C MET A 105 -5.86 -7.57 -2.06
N GLN A 106 -4.85 -7.63 -2.90
CA GLN A 106 -3.73 -8.54 -2.75
C GLN A 106 -2.44 -7.75 -2.56
N PHE A 107 -1.58 -8.23 -1.66
CA PHE A 107 -0.25 -7.65 -1.53
C PHE A 107 0.82 -8.71 -1.39
N HIS A 108 2.01 -8.35 -1.82
CA HIS A 108 3.24 -9.12 -1.64
C HIS A 108 4.31 -8.21 -1.06
N CYS A 109 4.99 -8.67 -0.02
CA CYS A 109 6.17 -7.99 0.51
C CYS A 109 7.31 -8.96 0.75
N SER A 110 8.55 -8.51 0.53
CA SER A 110 9.72 -9.37 0.59
C SER A 110 10.98 -8.58 0.94
N MET A 111 11.77 -9.12 1.88
CA MET A 111 13.13 -8.64 2.18
C MET A 111 14.22 -9.37 1.36
N ARG A 112 13.81 -10.22 0.41
CA ARG A 112 14.72 -11.10 -0.37
C ARG A 112 14.58 -10.94 -1.88
N SER A 113 13.58 -10.23 -2.33
CA SER A 113 13.34 -9.99 -3.75
C SER A 113 14.08 -8.75 -4.22
N PHE A 114 14.28 -8.64 -5.52
CA PHE A 114 14.80 -7.40 -6.09
C PHE A 114 13.93 -6.21 -5.67
N PRO A 115 14.50 -5.03 -5.35
CA PRO A 115 13.74 -3.86 -4.93
C PRO A 115 12.66 -3.50 -5.96
N HIS A 116 11.43 -3.42 -5.49
CA HIS A 116 10.29 -3.05 -6.31
C HIS A 116 9.15 -2.53 -5.45
N GLU A 117 8.61 -1.38 -5.86
CA GLU A 117 7.43 -0.78 -5.26
C GLU A 117 6.41 -0.49 -6.34
N ASN A 118 5.19 -0.97 -6.16
CA ASN A 118 4.08 -0.66 -7.07
C ASN A 118 2.74 -0.83 -6.37
N VAL A 119 1.79 0.03 -6.73
CA VAL A 119 0.37 -0.15 -6.42
C VAL A 119 -0.46 0.05 -7.68
N THR A 120 -1.37 -0.88 -7.94
CA THR A 120 -2.38 -0.74 -8.99
C THR A 120 -3.77 -0.77 -8.36
N ILE A 121 -4.63 0.20 -8.71
CA ILE A 121 -6.01 0.31 -8.22
C ILE A 121 -6.94 0.26 -9.42
N ILE A 122 -7.85 -0.71 -9.44
CA ILE A 122 -8.78 -0.96 -10.54
C ILE A 122 -10.20 -0.63 -10.09
N GLY A 123 -10.85 0.24 -10.82
CA GLY A 123 -12.27 0.54 -10.69
C GLY A 123 -13.06 0.15 -11.95
N ASP A 124 -14.38 0.33 -11.89
CA ASP A 124 -15.28 0.02 -13.00
C ASP A 124 -15.16 1.00 -14.19
N LYS A 125 -14.49 2.16 -13.99
CA LYS A 125 -14.34 3.22 -15.01
C LYS A 125 -12.89 3.63 -15.26
N GLY A 126 -11.93 2.98 -14.63
CA GLY A 126 -10.53 3.32 -14.83
C GLY A 126 -9.55 2.61 -13.91
N VAL A 127 -8.27 2.91 -14.11
CA VAL A 127 -7.15 2.34 -13.37
C VAL A 127 -6.19 3.45 -12.95
N LEU A 128 -5.65 3.34 -11.75
CA LEU A 128 -4.50 4.09 -11.26
C LEU A 128 -3.34 3.12 -11.06
N SER A 129 -2.16 3.46 -11.55
CA SER A 129 -0.92 2.73 -11.29
C SER A 129 0.09 3.69 -10.68
N LEU A 130 0.68 3.30 -9.55
CA LEU A 130 1.63 4.11 -8.80
C LEU A 130 3.00 3.47 -8.85
N ASP A 131 3.98 4.29 -9.16
CA ASP A 131 5.41 4.01 -8.99
C ASP A 131 5.90 4.65 -7.70
N LEU A 132 6.79 3.98 -6.96
CA LEU A 132 7.32 4.42 -5.67
C LEU A 132 6.22 4.90 -4.69
N PRO A 133 5.20 4.05 -4.37
CA PRO A 133 4.08 4.49 -3.54
C PRO A 133 4.41 4.64 -2.05
N TYR A 134 5.55 4.13 -1.58
CA TYR A 134 5.84 4.00 -0.16
C TYR A 134 7.01 4.85 0.33
N CYS A 135 8.09 4.90 -0.43
CA CYS A 135 9.33 5.56 -0.05
C CYS A 135 9.75 6.57 -1.12
N ASN A 136 9.17 7.77 -1.10
CA ASN A 136 9.64 8.88 -1.91
C ASN A 136 10.76 9.57 -1.14
N LEU A 137 12.01 9.20 -1.44
CA LEU A 137 13.21 9.79 -0.85
C LEU A 137 13.67 11.03 -1.65
N PRO A 138 14.50 11.90 -1.06
CA PRO A 138 15.06 13.04 -1.78
C PRO A 138 15.71 12.61 -3.10
N GLY A 139 15.29 13.25 -4.21
CA GLY A 139 15.77 12.93 -5.55
C GLY A 139 15.06 11.79 -6.26
N GLU A 140 14.09 11.15 -5.64
CA GLU A 140 13.20 10.19 -6.27
C GLU A 140 11.92 10.87 -6.76
N THR A 141 11.37 10.38 -7.87
CA THR A 141 10.13 10.90 -8.47
C THR A 141 9.06 9.82 -8.45
N GLY A 142 8.07 9.97 -7.58
CA GLY A 142 6.88 9.13 -7.60
C GLY A 142 5.97 9.47 -8.77
N LYS A 143 5.36 8.48 -9.41
CA LYS A 143 4.44 8.68 -10.56
C LYS A 143 3.10 8.05 -10.32
N VAL A 144 2.06 8.70 -10.80
CA VAL A 144 0.70 8.14 -10.89
C VAL A 144 0.27 8.15 -12.35
N ASP A 145 0.15 6.97 -12.91
CA ASP A 145 -0.48 6.77 -14.21
C ASP A 145 -1.98 6.58 -14.04
N PHE A 146 -2.75 7.29 -14.85
CA PHE A 146 -4.20 7.27 -14.80
C PHE A 146 -4.80 7.04 -16.18
N ILE A 147 -5.67 6.05 -16.27
CA ILE A 147 -6.55 5.85 -17.42
C ILE A 147 -8.01 5.78 -16.96
N SER A 148 -8.93 6.44 -17.70
CA SER A 148 -10.37 6.34 -17.48
C SER A 148 -11.12 6.12 -18.77
N GLU A 149 -12.33 5.56 -18.64
CA GLU A 149 -13.25 5.33 -19.75
C GLU A 149 -13.51 6.60 -20.58
N SER A 150 -13.60 7.78 -19.93
CA SER A 150 -13.82 9.07 -20.60
C SER A 150 -12.68 9.48 -21.55
N LYS A 151 -11.48 8.92 -21.40
CA LYS A 151 -10.32 9.15 -22.27
C LYS A 151 -10.22 8.14 -23.41
N ILE A 152 -10.98 7.07 -23.36
CA ILE A 152 -10.99 6.02 -24.39
C ILE A 152 -12.16 6.32 -25.33
N LYS A 153 -11.89 7.05 -26.42
CA LYS A 153 -12.91 7.47 -27.40
C LYS A 153 -13.60 6.31 -28.17
N LYS A 154 -12.98 5.14 -28.23
CA LYS A 154 -13.56 3.87 -28.72
C LYS A 154 -12.83 2.72 -28.04
N ILE A 155 -13.51 2.02 -27.15
CA ILE A 155 -13.06 0.68 -26.75
C ILE A 155 -13.54 -0.25 -27.84
N ASP A 156 -12.64 -0.66 -28.72
CA ASP A 156 -12.83 -1.88 -29.46
C ASP A 156 -12.80 -3.00 -28.42
N LYS A 157 -13.96 -3.56 -28.13
CA LYS A 157 -14.12 -4.62 -27.11
C LYS A 157 -13.30 -5.89 -27.43
N THR A 158 -12.69 -5.94 -28.62
CA THR A 158 -11.84 -7.03 -29.08
C THR A 158 -10.34 -6.75 -28.95
N ALA A 159 -9.94 -5.50 -28.76
CA ALA A 159 -8.53 -5.11 -28.65
C ALA A 159 -8.07 -5.03 -27.19
N PHE A 160 -7.77 -6.17 -26.59
CA PHE A 160 -7.06 -6.24 -25.31
C PHE A 160 -5.58 -5.81 -25.52
N GLY A 161 -5.16 -4.74 -24.87
CA GLY A 161 -3.75 -4.49 -24.60
C GLY A 161 -3.17 -3.19 -25.15
N ASP A 162 -2.86 -3.06 -26.42
CA ASP A 162 -2.02 -1.95 -26.93
C ASP A 162 -2.71 -0.59 -27.00
N SER A 163 -4.02 -0.55 -27.24
CA SER A 163 -4.77 0.72 -27.24
C SER A 163 -4.96 1.32 -25.85
N MET A 164 -4.94 0.50 -24.79
CA MET A 164 -5.07 0.99 -23.42
C MET A 164 -3.80 1.66 -22.92
N ARG A 165 -2.61 1.11 -23.25
CA ARG A 165 -1.32 1.64 -22.77
C ARG A 165 -0.98 3.05 -23.29
N LYS A 166 -1.50 3.43 -24.46
CA LYS A 166 -1.25 4.74 -25.09
C LYS A 166 -2.06 5.89 -24.50
N ASN A 167 -3.01 5.63 -23.62
CA ASN A 167 -3.95 6.62 -23.11
C ASN A 167 -3.77 6.98 -21.62
N PHE A 168 -2.65 6.57 -21.01
CA PHE A 168 -2.32 6.99 -19.67
C PHE A 168 -1.90 8.46 -19.63
N SER A 169 -2.49 9.24 -18.74
CA SER A 169 -1.92 10.50 -18.29
C SER A 169 -1.12 10.22 -17.03
N ASN A 170 0.07 10.76 -16.95
CA ASN A 170 0.92 10.67 -15.76
C ASN A 170 0.97 12.01 -15.03
N ILE A 171 1.19 11.93 -13.71
CA ILE A 171 1.52 13.04 -12.84
C ILE A 171 2.71 12.58 -12.00
N SER A 172 3.71 13.45 -11.88
CA SER A 172 4.92 13.21 -11.11
C SER A 172 4.88 13.99 -9.80
N PHE A 173 5.56 13.46 -8.79
CA PHE A 173 5.68 13.99 -7.44
C PHE A 173 7.14 13.85 -7.02
N ASP A 174 7.83 14.96 -6.81
CA ASP A 174 9.26 15.01 -6.53
C ASP A 174 9.56 15.37 -5.06
N GLU A 175 8.52 15.43 -4.24
CA GLU A 175 8.61 15.85 -2.85
C GLU A 175 9.04 14.71 -1.93
N ASP A 176 9.71 15.07 -0.82
CA ASP A 176 10.09 14.11 0.23
C ASP A 176 8.89 13.80 1.15
N ALA A 177 8.57 12.52 1.28
CA ALA A 177 7.49 12.05 2.14
C ALA A 177 7.72 12.35 3.63
N TYR A 178 8.96 12.38 4.07
CA TYR A 178 9.31 12.68 5.47
C TYR A 178 9.10 14.15 5.82
N ASP A 179 9.35 15.09 4.90
CA ASP A 179 9.08 16.51 5.12
C ASP A 179 7.61 16.75 5.42
N TYR A 180 6.71 16.19 4.63
CA TYR A 180 5.26 16.27 4.86
C TYR A 180 4.83 15.62 6.18
N GLN A 181 5.47 14.54 6.60
CA GLN A 181 5.19 13.92 7.89
C GLN A 181 5.59 14.86 9.03
N VAL A 182 6.80 15.44 8.99
CA VAL A 182 7.29 16.39 10.00
C VAL A 182 6.41 17.62 10.05
N GLU A 183 6.09 18.24 8.92
CA GLU A 183 5.18 19.39 8.83
C GLU A 183 3.80 19.11 9.44
N SER A 184 3.26 17.93 9.18
CA SER A 184 1.97 17.50 9.78
C SER A 184 2.04 17.43 11.30
N VAL A 185 3.13 16.89 11.87
CA VAL A 185 3.34 16.82 13.31
C VAL A 185 3.52 18.22 13.90
N VAL A 186 4.35 19.05 13.28
CA VAL A 186 4.61 20.44 13.72
C VAL A 186 3.31 21.23 13.74
N SER A 187 2.52 21.18 12.65
CA SER A 187 1.26 21.90 12.59
C SER A 187 0.21 21.38 13.58
N THR A 188 0.26 20.10 13.95
CA THR A 188 -0.59 19.55 15.00
C THR A 188 -0.22 20.10 16.37
N ILE A 189 1.07 20.24 16.67
CA ILE A 189 1.56 20.72 17.97
C ILE A 189 1.41 22.24 18.10
N ILE A 190 1.84 22.99 17.08
CA ILE A 190 1.91 24.47 17.14
C ILE A 190 0.55 25.09 16.82
N ASP A 191 -0.11 24.63 15.75
CA ASP A 191 -1.35 25.24 15.26
C ASP A 191 -2.62 24.55 15.77
N ASN A 192 -2.50 23.54 16.65
CA ASN A 192 -3.62 22.71 17.12
C ASN A 192 -4.45 22.09 15.97
N LYS A 193 -3.83 21.84 14.80
CA LYS A 193 -4.53 21.19 13.70
C LYS A 193 -4.79 19.72 14.01
N LYS A 194 -5.86 19.19 13.45
CA LYS A 194 -6.18 17.77 13.59
C LYS A 194 -5.07 16.90 12.97
N GLN A 195 -4.60 15.92 13.72
CA GLN A 195 -3.63 14.96 13.24
C GLN A 195 -4.16 14.17 12.03
N ASN A 196 -3.36 14.09 10.97
CA ASN A 196 -3.74 13.39 9.73
C ASN A 196 -3.77 11.87 9.93
N LEU A 197 -2.88 11.33 10.74
CA LEU A 197 -2.79 9.92 11.08
C LEU A 197 -2.93 9.75 12.60
N SER A 198 -4.10 9.32 13.05
CA SER A 198 -4.40 9.19 14.48
C SER A 198 -3.85 7.87 15.07
N LEU A 199 -3.67 7.84 16.40
CA LEU A 199 -3.37 6.59 17.11
C LEU A 199 -4.43 5.51 16.88
N GLU A 200 -5.68 5.90 16.68
CA GLU A 200 -6.76 4.96 16.38
C GLU A 200 -6.59 4.33 15.00
N ASP A 201 -6.13 5.09 14.00
CA ASP A 201 -5.78 4.51 12.68
C ASP A 201 -4.63 3.52 12.81
N SER A 202 -3.58 3.85 13.56
CA SER A 202 -2.43 2.96 13.82
C SER A 202 -2.87 1.66 14.51
N LYS A 203 -3.75 1.74 15.53
CA LYS A 203 -4.32 0.55 16.17
C LYS A 203 -5.07 -0.35 15.18
N LYS A 204 -5.84 0.24 14.26
CA LYS A 204 -6.56 -0.51 13.22
C LYS A 204 -5.62 -1.19 12.24
N ASN A 205 -4.51 -0.51 11.87
CA ASN A 205 -3.50 -1.14 11.03
C ASN A 205 -2.85 -2.33 11.73
N ILE A 206 -2.43 -2.17 12.98
CA ILE A 206 -1.88 -3.28 13.78
C ILE A 206 -2.89 -4.42 13.95
N LYS A 207 -4.18 -4.12 14.15
CA LYS A 207 -5.23 -5.15 14.19
C LYS A 207 -5.25 -5.97 12.88
N THR A 208 -5.14 -5.31 11.74
CA THR A 208 -5.06 -5.95 10.42
C THR A 208 -3.80 -6.83 10.31
N ILE A 209 -2.64 -6.32 10.71
CA ILE A 209 -1.36 -7.07 10.71
C ILE A 209 -1.47 -8.33 11.58
N LEU A 210 -1.99 -8.21 12.81
CA LEU A 210 -2.18 -9.36 13.71
C LEU A 210 -3.15 -10.40 13.15
N ALA A 211 -4.20 -9.98 12.45
CA ALA A 211 -5.13 -10.88 11.77
C ALA A 211 -4.45 -11.63 10.61
N LEU A 212 -3.60 -10.95 9.83
CA LEU A 212 -2.79 -11.56 8.76
C LEU A 212 -1.81 -12.59 9.33
N ILE A 213 -1.12 -12.29 10.43
CA ILE A 213 -0.24 -13.23 11.15
C ILE A 213 -1.04 -14.46 11.62
N LYS A 214 -2.22 -14.23 12.22
CA LYS A 214 -3.08 -15.34 12.65
C LYS A 214 -3.50 -16.21 11.46
N SER A 215 -3.90 -15.59 10.36
CA SER A 215 -4.29 -16.28 9.14
C SER A 215 -3.16 -17.14 8.58
N SER A 216 -1.96 -16.60 8.45
CA SER A 216 -0.80 -17.32 7.91
C SER A 216 -0.36 -18.50 8.77
N LYS A 217 -0.51 -18.38 10.10
CA LYS A 217 -0.20 -19.47 11.05
C LYS A 217 -1.26 -20.60 11.06
N THR A 218 -2.51 -20.24 10.83
CA THR A 218 -3.63 -21.21 10.90
C THR A 218 -4.08 -21.71 9.54
N ASN A 219 -3.59 -21.10 8.46
CA ASN A 219 -4.04 -21.32 7.09
C ASN A 219 -5.57 -21.19 6.93
N ARG A 220 -6.16 -20.20 7.61
CA ARG A 220 -7.60 -19.94 7.61
C ARG A 220 -7.90 -18.47 7.40
N ILE A 221 -9.07 -18.19 6.85
CA ILE A 221 -9.61 -16.83 6.79
C ILE A 221 -9.88 -16.34 8.20
N VAL A 222 -9.45 -15.11 8.49
CA VAL A 222 -9.71 -14.41 9.75
C VAL A 222 -10.66 -13.24 9.47
N LYS A 223 -11.76 -13.14 10.21
CA LYS A 223 -12.67 -11.99 10.22
C LYS A 223 -12.18 -10.95 11.22
N LEU A 224 -12.34 -9.64 10.88
CA LEU A 224 -11.92 -8.49 11.65
C LEU A 224 -13.08 -7.79 12.36
#